data_1d4f550208840f89b64c72f28548057c
#
_entry.id   1d4f550208840f89b64c72f28548057c
#
_cell.length_a   1.000
_cell.length_b   1.000
_cell.length_c   1.000
_cell.angle_alpha   90.00
_cell.angle_beta   90.00
_cell.angle_gamma   90.00
#
_symmetry.space_group_name_H-M   'P 1'
#
loop_
_entity.id
_entity.type
_entity.pdbx_description
1 polymer ?
#
loop_
_entity_poly.entity_id
_entity_poly.type
_entity_poly.pdbx_seq_one_letter_code
_entity_poly.pdbx_strand_id
1 'polypeptide(L)'
;MLSSLEIFDCATLNHIGTHSFGRMDGSFTWLDRRDGRWIACFVHYGNKGAEPNRDGAWTQIIEFDDEWRRTAAWALPPDLIARFGGRGYSASGGAFGPGGHLYLTGHDNLELYVVDFPSAGSVMKWIATIPISAEGQAFVFDPTQPDILYTVLKRTKEVIVGRVKHP
;
A
#
# COMPACT_ATOMS: atom_id res chain seq x y z
N MET A 1 -13.78 2.02 -10.73
CA MET A 1 -14.38 2.58 -9.50
C MET A 1 -13.97 4.04 -9.38
N LEU A 2 -14.80 4.94 -8.83
CA LEU A 2 -14.37 6.30 -8.52
C LEU A 2 -13.48 6.23 -7.27
N SER A 3 -12.32 6.89 -7.31
CA SER A 3 -11.35 6.90 -6.22
C SER A 3 -11.02 8.34 -5.84
N SER A 4 -11.05 8.65 -4.55
CA SER A 4 -10.71 9.98 -4.01
C SER A 4 -9.76 9.88 -2.83
N LEU A 5 -9.05 10.96 -2.60
CA LEU A 5 -8.19 11.22 -1.46
C LEU A 5 -8.79 12.39 -0.69
N GLU A 6 -9.08 12.20 0.58
CA GLU A 6 -9.55 13.25 1.48
C GLU A 6 -8.37 13.82 2.26
N ILE A 7 -8.26 15.14 2.31
CA ILE A 7 -7.13 15.85 2.92
C ILE A 7 -7.62 16.56 4.17
N PHE A 8 -6.93 16.31 5.27
CA PHE A 8 -7.24 16.90 6.57
C PHE A 8 -6.04 17.70 7.10
N ASP A 9 -6.32 18.79 7.76
CA ASP A 9 -5.32 19.52 8.52
C ASP A 9 -4.88 18.71 9.76
N CYS A 10 -3.58 18.50 9.91
CA CYS A 10 -3.05 17.62 10.96
C CYS A 10 -3.25 18.15 12.39
N ALA A 11 -3.37 19.48 12.58
CA ALA A 11 -3.51 20.07 13.90
C ALA A 11 -4.97 20.15 14.35
N THR A 12 -5.86 20.44 13.40
CA THR A 12 -7.29 20.68 13.71
C THR A 12 -8.19 19.52 13.33
N LEU A 13 -7.70 18.58 12.52
CA LEU A 13 -8.44 17.49 11.88
C LEU A 13 -9.61 17.97 11.00
N ASN A 14 -9.62 19.24 10.64
CA ASN A 14 -10.60 19.76 9.70
C ASN A 14 -10.31 19.26 8.28
N HIS A 15 -11.34 18.87 7.58
CA HIS A 15 -11.25 18.56 6.17
C HIS A 15 -10.91 19.84 5.38
N ILE A 16 -9.84 19.82 4.58
CA ILE A 16 -9.34 20.97 3.83
C ILE A 16 -9.34 20.78 2.32
N GLY A 17 -9.60 19.56 1.84
CA GLY A 17 -9.69 19.30 0.41
C GLY A 17 -9.93 17.85 0.04
N THR A 18 -10.33 17.67 -1.21
CA THR A 18 -10.52 16.37 -1.84
C THR A 18 -9.80 16.38 -3.19
N HIS A 19 -9.00 15.35 -3.44
CA HIS A 19 -8.50 15.05 -4.78
C HIS A 19 -9.22 13.84 -5.34
N SER A 20 -9.80 13.95 -6.55
CA SER A 20 -10.43 12.83 -7.23
C SER A 20 -9.51 12.30 -8.33
N PHE A 21 -9.13 11.05 -8.23
CA PHE A 21 -8.45 10.33 -9.32
C PHE A 21 -9.39 10.01 -10.49
N GLY A 22 -10.70 10.30 -10.34
CA GLY A 22 -11.71 9.91 -11.32
C GLY A 22 -11.91 8.39 -11.35
N ARG A 23 -12.16 7.87 -12.54
CA ARG A 23 -12.32 6.43 -12.75
C ARG A 23 -10.94 5.80 -12.97
N MET A 24 -10.44 5.13 -11.96
CA MET A 24 -9.21 4.37 -12.03
C MET A 24 -9.50 2.89 -12.27
N ASP A 25 -8.51 2.22 -12.86
CA ASP A 25 -8.46 0.79 -13.02
C ASP A 25 -8.01 0.15 -11.68
N GLY A 26 -8.96 -0.42 -10.95
CA GLY A 26 -8.77 -0.93 -9.60
C GLY A 26 -9.28 -0.01 -8.49
N SER A 27 -9.21 -0.50 -7.26
CA SER A 27 -9.62 0.22 -6.05
C SER A 27 -8.42 0.86 -5.39
N PHE A 28 -8.48 2.15 -5.13
CA PHE A 28 -7.47 2.88 -4.37
C PHE A 28 -7.41 2.36 -2.92
N THR A 29 -6.23 1.97 -2.44
CA THR A 29 -6.07 1.39 -1.11
C THR A 29 -5.15 2.18 -0.20
N TRP A 30 -4.07 2.73 -0.71
CA TRP A 30 -3.14 3.54 0.08
C TRP A 30 -2.37 4.52 -0.82
N LEU A 31 -1.80 5.54 -0.17
CA LEU A 31 -0.96 6.57 -0.74
C LEU A 31 0.17 6.87 0.23
N ASP A 32 1.37 7.06 -0.31
CA ASP A 32 2.50 7.60 0.44
C ASP A 32 3.36 8.50 -0.47
N ARG A 33 4.34 9.19 0.09
CA ARG A 33 5.18 10.13 -0.63
C ARG A 33 6.66 9.81 -0.49
N ARG A 34 7.37 9.80 -1.62
CA ARG A 34 8.81 9.58 -1.68
C ARG A 34 9.45 10.51 -2.71
N ASP A 35 10.55 11.17 -2.33
CA ASP A 35 11.38 12.00 -3.25
C ASP A 35 10.56 13.01 -4.06
N GLY A 36 9.56 13.64 -3.40
CA GLY A 36 8.66 14.59 -4.06
C GLY A 36 7.60 13.98 -4.97
N ARG A 37 7.46 12.65 -5.03
CA ARG A 37 6.47 11.94 -5.82
C ARG A 37 5.43 11.26 -4.95
N TRP A 38 4.19 11.22 -5.42
CA TRP A 38 3.12 10.47 -4.79
C TRP A 38 3.12 9.04 -5.33
N ILE A 39 3.10 8.06 -4.44
CA ILE A 39 3.02 6.65 -4.79
C ILE A 39 1.71 6.10 -4.26
N ALA A 40 0.87 5.61 -5.16
CA ALA A 40 -0.47 5.12 -4.85
C ALA A 40 -0.67 3.69 -5.32
N CYS A 41 -1.49 2.92 -4.61
CA CYS A 41 -1.84 1.57 -5.00
C CYS A 41 -3.30 1.48 -5.43
N PHE A 42 -3.51 0.83 -6.57
CA PHE A 42 -4.83 0.48 -7.10
C PHE A 42 -4.91 -1.03 -7.24
N VAL A 43 -5.73 -1.66 -6.40
CA VAL A 43 -5.82 -3.12 -6.30
C VAL A 43 -7.02 -3.66 -7.05
N HIS A 44 -6.87 -4.90 -7.54
CA HIS A 44 -7.97 -5.73 -7.99
C HIS A 44 -8.15 -6.90 -7.03
N TYR A 45 -9.39 -7.21 -6.74
CA TYR A 45 -9.77 -8.31 -5.85
C TYR A 45 -10.37 -9.43 -6.70
N GLY A 46 -9.73 -10.57 -6.72
CA GLY A 46 -10.23 -11.75 -7.44
C GLY A 46 -11.66 -12.10 -7.01
N ASN A 47 -12.59 -12.06 -7.94
CA ASN A 47 -14.03 -12.31 -7.73
C ASN A 47 -14.74 -11.42 -6.71
N LYS A 48 -14.17 -10.27 -6.34
CA LYS A 48 -14.68 -9.36 -5.29
C LYS A 48 -14.62 -7.89 -5.69
N GLY A 49 -14.76 -7.57 -6.92
CA GLY A 49 -14.66 -6.18 -7.38
C GLY A 49 -15.62 -5.88 -8.52
N ALA A 50 -15.59 -4.62 -8.95
CA ALA A 50 -16.46 -4.13 -10.02
C ALA A 50 -16.00 -4.56 -11.43
N GLU A 51 -14.81 -5.15 -11.55
CA GLU A 51 -14.23 -5.51 -12.84
C GLU A 51 -14.13 -7.03 -12.96
N PRO A 52 -15.06 -7.65 -13.69
CA PRO A 52 -15.02 -9.09 -13.95
C PRO A 52 -13.74 -9.46 -14.71
N ASN A 53 -13.20 -10.63 -14.41
CA ASN A 53 -11.99 -11.20 -15.01
C ASN A 53 -10.66 -10.49 -14.64
N ARG A 54 -10.64 -9.68 -13.59
CA ARG A 54 -9.42 -9.12 -13.03
C ARG A 54 -9.21 -9.60 -11.59
N ASP A 55 -8.00 -9.99 -11.29
CA ASP A 55 -7.57 -10.45 -9.99
C ASP A 55 -6.39 -9.62 -9.46
N GLY A 56 -5.75 -10.06 -8.39
CA GLY A 56 -4.62 -9.38 -7.77
C GLY A 56 -3.44 -9.12 -8.72
N ALA A 57 -3.31 -9.87 -9.82
CA ALA A 57 -2.25 -9.66 -10.82
C ALA A 57 -2.39 -8.33 -11.59
N TRP A 58 -3.58 -7.73 -11.57
CA TRP A 58 -3.84 -6.42 -12.15
C TRP A 58 -3.58 -5.26 -11.18
N THR A 59 -3.15 -5.55 -9.95
CA THR A 59 -2.77 -4.52 -8.98
C THR A 59 -1.61 -3.69 -9.50
N GLN A 60 -1.73 -2.36 -9.40
CA GLN A 60 -0.74 -1.40 -9.87
C GLN A 60 -0.28 -0.50 -8.72
N ILE A 61 1.02 -0.30 -8.64
CA ILE A 61 1.65 0.80 -7.89
C ILE A 61 1.90 1.90 -8.92
N ILE A 62 1.32 3.07 -8.70
CA ILE A 62 1.37 4.19 -9.67
C ILE A 62 2.07 5.38 -9.02
N GLU A 63 3.00 5.98 -9.75
CA GLU A 63 3.65 7.22 -9.38
C GLU A 63 2.95 8.41 -10.04
N PHE A 64 2.77 9.49 -9.26
CA PHE A 64 2.24 10.76 -9.73
C PHE A 64 3.19 11.91 -9.34
N ASP A 65 3.19 12.95 -10.15
CA ASP A 65 3.81 14.24 -9.81
C ASP A 65 2.86 15.09 -8.92
N ASP A 66 3.30 16.31 -8.60
CA ASP A 66 2.51 17.23 -7.76
C ASP A 66 1.24 17.77 -8.47
N GLU A 67 1.15 17.66 -9.78
CA GLU A 67 -0.05 17.96 -10.57
C GLU A 67 -0.93 16.71 -10.80
N TRP A 68 -0.65 15.62 -10.12
CA TRP A 68 -1.36 14.33 -10.20
C TRP A 68 -1.30 13.68 -11.60
N ARG A 69 -0.29 14.00 -12.41
CA ARG A 69 -0.05 13.31 -13.67
C ARG A 69 0.71 12.02 -13.41
N ARG A 70 0.24 10.93 -13.97
CA ARG A 70 0.92 9.63 -13.88
C ARG A 70 2.28 9.70 -14.58
N THR A 71 3.35 9.41 -13.87
CA THR A 71 4.72 9.41 -14.36
C THR A 71 5.29 8.02 -14.56
N ALA A 72 4.88 7.06 -13.71
CA ALA A 72 5.30 5.67 -13.82
C ALA A 72 4.26 4.72 -13.24
N ALA A 73 4.42 3.42 -13.50
CA ALA A 73 3.64 2.37 -12.85
C ALA A 73 4.39 1.03 -12.84
N TRP A 74 4.12 0.26 -11.80
CA TRP A 74 4.72 -1.06 -11.60
C TRP A 74 3.66 -2.07 -11.17
N ALA A 75 3.86 -3.32 -11.61
CA ALA A 75 3.13 -4.48 -11.12
C ALA A 75 3.86 -5.08 -9.91
N LEU A 76 3.11 -5.77 -9.06
CA LEU A 76 3.70 -6.61 -8.01
C LEU A 76 4.21 -7.93 -8.61
N PRO A 77 5.25 -8.56 -8.02
CA PRO A 77 5.72 -9.86 -8.46
C PRO A 77 4.63 -10.93 -8.33
N PRO A 78 4.51 -11.87 -9.27
CA PRO A 78 3.47 -12.91 -9.24
C PRO A 78 3.48 -13.79 -7.97
N ASP A 79 4.65 -14.09 -7.45
CA ASP A 79 4.83 -14.86 -6.22
C ASP A 79 4.36 -14.09 -4.97
N LEU A 80 4.55 -12.77 -4.93
CA LEU A 80 3.99 -11.92 -3.88
C LEU A 80 2.46 -11.82 -4.00
N ILE A 81 1.92 -11.69 -5.21
CA ILE A 81 0.47 -11.73 -5.43
C ILE A 81 -0.12 -13.05 -4.94
N ALA A 82 0.51 -14.18 -5.24
CA ALA A 82 0.10 -15.48 -4.74
C ALA A 82 0.14 -15.56 -3.20
N ARG A 83 1.12 -14.90 -2.57
CA ARG A 83 1.25 -14.85 -1.10
C ARG A 83 0.12 -14.07 -0.42
N PHE A 84 -0.37 -12.98 -1.01
CA PHE A 84 -1.54 -12.26 -0.47
C PHE A 84 -2.83 -13.10 -0.48
N GLY A 85 -2.92 -14.09 -1.30
CA GLY A 85 -4.05 -14.44 -2.12
C GLY A 85 -5.03 -15.44 -1.72
N GLY A 86 -4.97 -16.07 -0.58
CA GLY A 86 -5.91 -17.18 -0.27
C GLY A 86 -7.41 -16.85 -0.40
N ARG A 87 -7.81 -15.55 -0.42
CA ARG A 87 -9.20 -15.10 -0.55
C ARG A 87 -9.42 -14.06 -1.65
N GLY A 88 -8.47 -13.89 -2.55
CA GLY A 88 -8.56 -12.94 -3.65
C GLY A 88 -8.33 -11.48 -3.24
N TYR A 89 -7.74 -11.23 -2.08
CA TYR A 89 -7.31 -9.89 -1.66
C TYR A 89 -5.89 -9.56 -2.16
N SER A 90 -5.50 -8.29 -2.12
CA SER A 90 -4.23 -7.79 -2.59
C SER A 90 -3.59 -6.84 -1.55
N ALA A 91 -2.69 -5.95 -1.97
CA ALA A 91 -1.99 -5.01 -1.13
C ALA A 91 -2.95 -4.03 -0.43
N SER A 92 -3.33 -4.30 0.82
CA SER A 92 -4.31 -3.52 1.58
C SER A 92 -3.70 -2.32 2.30
N GLY A 93 -2.41 -2.31 2.54
CA GLY A 93 -1.66 -1.20 3.10
C GLY A 93 -0.29 -1.06 2.46
N GLY A 94 0.26 0.14 2.49
CA GLY A 94 1.60 0.43 2.00
C GLY A 94 2.14 1.73 2.57
N ALA A 95 3.43 1.73 2.91
CA ALA A 95 4.17 2.90 3.36
C ALA A 95 5.66 2.74 3.07
N PHE A 96 6.34 3.85 2.83
CA PHE A 96 7.79 3.86 2.84
C PHE A 96 8.31 3.75 4.27
N GLY A 97 9.39 3.03 4.42
CA GLY A 97 9.99 2.79 5.72
C GLY A 97 11.51 2.76 5.66
N PRO A 98 12.14 2.13 6.64
CA PRO A 98 13.60 2.08 6.75
C PRO A 98 14.27 1.55 5.50
N GLY A 99 15.48 2.06 5.25
CA GLY A 99 16.23 1.74 4.03
C GLY A 99 15.67 2.35 2.74
N GLY A 100 14.56 3.12 2.83
CA GLY A 100 13.87 3.67 1.67
C GLY A 100 13.06 2.63 0.87
N HIS A 101 12.87 1.43 1.45
CA HIS A 101 12.05 0.39 0.86
C HIS A 101 10.56 0.73 0.98
N LEU A 102 9.76 0.20 0.07
CA LEU A 102 8.31 0.19 0.19
C LEU A 102 7.90 -1.08 0.95
N TYR A 103 7.13 -0.90 2.01
CA TYR A 103 6.57 -1.97 2.80
C TYR A 103 5.09 -2.12 2.46
N LEU A 104 4.62 -3.34 2.36
CA LEU A 104 3.24 -3.66 2.02
C LEU A 104 2.64 -4.63 3.03
N THR A 105 1.34 -4.53 3.27
CA THR A 105 0.57 -5.58 3.92
C THR A 105 -0.42 -6.19 2.95
N GLY A 106 -0.70 -7.48 3.12
CA GLY A 106 -1.84 -8.13 2.49
C GLY A 106 -3.14 -7.81 3.22
N HIS A 107 -4.08 -8.76 3.25
CA HIS A 107 -5.33 -8.61 3.99
C HIS A 107 -5.43 -9.55 5.19
N ASP A 108 -4.96 -10.78 5.06
CA ASP A 108 -5.21 -11.86 6.03
C ASP A 108 -3.95 -12.32 6.77
N ASN A 109 -2.78 -12.19 6.16
CA ASN A 109 -1.53 -12.68 6.74
C ASN A 109 -0.97 -11.68 7.76
N LEU A 110 -0.40 -12.20 8.84
CA LEU A 110 0.34 -11.43 9.85
C LEU A 110 1.77 -11.14 9.33
N GLU A 111 1.87 -10.49 8.19
CA GLU A 111 3.11 -10.31 7.44
C GLU A 111 3.22 -8.91 6.85
N LEU A 112 4.43 -8.38 6.90
CA LEU A 112 4.87 -7.17 6.23
C LEU A 112 5.83 -7.57 5.11
N TYR A 113 5.55 -7.14 3.90
CA TYR A 113 6.33 -7.49 2.71
C TYR A 113 7.19 -6.31 2.29
N VAL A 114 8.47 -6.52 2.16
CA VAL A 114 9.44 -5.50 1.74
C VAL A 114 9.65 -5.62 0.24
N VAL A 115 9.43 -4.54 -0.48
CA VAL A 115 9.61 -4.49 -1.93
C VAL A 115 10.42 -3.28 -2.35
N ASP A 116 11.10 -3.43 -3.48
CA ASP A 116 11.86 -2.36 -4.11
C ASP A 116 11.41 -2.09 -5.54
N PHE A 117 11.64 -0.86 -5.97
CA PHE A 117 11.51 -0.49 -7.37
C PHE A 117 12.63 -1.11 -8.19
N PRO A 118 12.34 -1.64 -9.38
CA PRO A 118 13.37 -2.19 -10.23
C PRO A 118 14.24 -1.08 -10.82
N SER A 119 15.51 -1.37 -11.05
CA SER A 119 16.41 -0.47 -11.81
C SER A 119 16.04 -0.36 -13.29
N ALA A 120 15.32 -1.36 -13.81
CA ALA A 120 14.77 -1.39 -15.16
C ALA A 120 13.55 -2.31 -15.19
N GLY A 121 12.58 -2.01 -16.05
CA GLY A 121 11.33 -2.75 -16.16
C GLY A 121 10.22 -2.22 -15.26
N SER A 122 9.11 -2.94 -15.20
CA SER A 122 7.85 -2.52 -14.56
C SER A 122 7.32 -3.52 -13.52
N VAL A 123 8.13 -4.46 -13.06
CA VAL A 123 7.77 -5.40 -11.98
C VAL A 123 8.65 -5.12 -10.77
N MET A 124 8.04 -4.87 -9.62
CA MET A 124 8.76 -4.64 -8.38
C MET A 124 9.53 -5.88 -7.93
N LYS A 125 10.50 -5.69 -7.06
CA LYS A 125 11.29 -6.78 -6.47
C LYS A 125 10.80 -7.07 -5.06
N TRP A 126 10.44 -8.31 -4.77
CA TRP A 126 10.16 -8.77 -3.41
C TRP A 126 11.47 -9.11 -2.71
N ILE A 127 11.79 -8.37 -1.64
CA ILE A 127 13.08 -8.45 -0.93
C ILE A 127 12.99 -9.37 0.28
N ALA A 128 11.96 -9.19 1.10
CA ALA A 128 11.80 -9.92 2.35
C ALA A 128 10.35 -9.98 2.81
N THR A 129 10.09 -10.89 3.74
CA THR A 129 8.85 -10.96 4.51
C THR A 129 9.19 -10.91 6.00
N ILE A 130 8.50 -10.05 6.74
CA ILE A 130 8.70 -9.83 8.18
C ILE A 130 7.39 -10.20 8.89
N PRO A 131 7.40 -11.10 9.88
CA PRO A 131 6.22 -11.37 10.67
C PRO A 131 5.85 -10.16 11.53
N ILE A 132 4.55 -9.86 11.60
CA ILE A 132 3.99 -8.80 12.43
C ILE A 132 2.80 -9.31 13.26
N SER A 133 2.33 -8.53 14.23
CA SER A 133 1.28 -8.96 15.16
C SER A 133 -0.13 -8.53 14.76
N ALA A 134 -0.30 -7.95 13.57
CA ALA A 134 -1.60 -7.53 13.06
C ALA A 134 -1.85 -8.08 11.66
N GLU A 135 -3.13 -8.37 11.35
CA GLU A 135 -3.54 -8.66 9.98
C GLU A 135 -3.32 -7.42 9.10
N GLY A 136 -3.09 -7.64 7.81
CA GLY A 136 -2.83 -6.55 6.86
C GLY A 136 -4.00 -5.57 6.75
N GLN A 137 -3.67 -4.32 6.97
CA GLN A 137 -4.48 -3.12 6.77
C GLN A 137 -3.52 -1.92 6.72
N ALA A 138 -4.03 -0.72 6.95
CA ALA A 138 -3.21 0.47 7.07
C ALA A 138 -2.18 0.35 8.21
N PHE A 139 -1.00 0.85 7.96
CA PHE A 139 0.08 0.96 8.94
C PHE A 139 0.93 2.19 8.62
N VAL A 140 1.77 2.58 9.56
CA VAL A 140 2.73 3.67 9.39
C VAL A 140 3.96 3.41 10.24
N PHE A 141 5.13 3.82 9.76
CA PHE A 141 6.35 3.88 10.56
C PHE A 141 6.41 5.18 11.35
N ASP A 142 6.97 5.13 12.56
CA ASP A 142 7.21 6.32 13.35
C ASP A 142 8.26 7.21 12.65
N PRO A 143 7.97 8.49 12.40
CA PRO A 143 8.90 9.36 11.68
C PRO A 143 10.17 9.69 12.47
N THR A 144 10.16 9.48 13.80
CA THR A 144 11.31 9.74 14.69
C THR A 144 12.05 8.47 15.09
N GLN A 145 11.38 7.32 15.04
CA GLN A 145 11.91 6.00 15.36
C GLN A 145 11.53 5.02 14.25
N PRO A 146 12.28 5.00 13.13
CA PRO A 146 11.86 4.30 11.92
C PRO A 146 11.69 2.77 12.05
N ASP A 147 12.16 2.17 13.13
CA ASP A 147 11.95 0.75 13.48
C ASP A 147 10.64 0.49 14.24
N ILE A 148 9.92 1.55 14.65
CA ILE A 148 8.60 1.43 15.28
C ILE A 148 7.52 1.47 14.20
N LEU A 149 6.63 0.48 14.26
CA LEU A 149 5.50 0.31 13.35
C LEU A 149 4.20 0.42 14.14
N TYR A 150 3.30 1.27 13.68
CA TYR A 150 1.91 1.33 14.13
C TYR A 150 1.04 0.60 13.12
N THR A 151 0.27 -0.39 13.58
CA THR A 151 -0.67 -1.15 12.75
C THR A 151 -2.05 -1.14 13.38
N VAL A 152 -3.07 -1.40 12.58
CA VAL A 152 -4.46 -1.51 13.06
C VAL A 152 -4.86 -2.98 13.08
N LEU A 153 -5.23 -3.48 14.26
CA LEU A 153 -5.89 -4.78 14.42
C LEU A 153 -7.40 -4.58 14.28
N LYS A 154 -7.90 -4.82 13.09
CA LYS A 154 -9.28 -4.52 12.70
C LYS A 154 -10.32 -5.23 13.57
N ARG A 155 -10.05 -6.47 13.94
CA ARG A 155 -10.96 -7.32 14.69
C ARG A 155 -11.29 -6.76 16.08
N THR A 156 -10.29 -6.22 16.77
CA THR A 156 -10.41 -5.66 18.13
C THR A 156 -10.46 -4.13 18.14
N LYS A 157 -10.23 -3.47 16.98
CA LYS A 157 -10.15 -2.01 16.83
C LYS A 157 -9.00 -1.39 17.66
N GLU A 158 -7.92 -2.12 17.78
CA GLU A 158 -6.71 -1.72 18.51
C GLU A 158 -5.63 -1.21 17.57
N VAL A 159 -4.83 -0.27 18.05
CA VAL A 159 -3.56 0.09 17.44
C VAL A 159 -2.47 -0.75 18.10
N ILE A 160 -1.76 -1.53 17.31
CA ILE A 160 -0.61 -2.33 17.77
C ILE A 160 0.64 -1.55 17.47
N VAL A 161 1.50 -1.41 18.48
CA VAL A 161 2.83 -0.81 18.34
C VAL A 161 3.85 -1.93 18.37
N GLY A 162 4.63 -2.06 17.34
CA GLY A 162 5.64 -3.10 17.20
C GLY A 162 6.99 -2.53 16.80
N ARG A 163 8.04 -3.29 17.06
CA ARG A 163 9.39 -2.99 16.56
C ARG A 163 9.72 -3.96 15.43
N VAL A 164 10.10 -3.43 14.29
CA VAL A 164 10.42 -4.19 13.08
C VAL A 164 11.94 -4.26 12.92
N LYS A 165 12.47 -5.48 12.73
CA LYS A 165 13.85 -5.66 12.29
C LYS A 165 13.88 -5.59 10.77
N HIS A 166 14.71 -4.70 10.24
CA HIS A 166 14.87 -4.51 8.80
C HIS A 166 15.73 -5.63 8.20
N PRO A 167 15.51 -5.96 6.91
CA PRO A 167 16.41 -6.87 6.19
C PRO A 167 17.81 -6.28 5.99
#